data_1d72158ff7b5b051c93c227777968162
#
_entry.id   1d72158ff7b5b051c93c227777968162
#
_cell.length_a   1.000
_cell.length_b   1.000
_cell.length_c   1.000
_cell.angle_alpha   90.00
_cell.angle_beta   90.00
_cell.angle_gamma   90.00
#
_symmetry.space_group_name_H-M   'P 1'
#
loop_
_entity.id
_entity.type
_entity.pdbx_description
1 polymer ?
#
loop_
_entity_poly.entity_id
_entity_poly.type
_entity_poly.pdbx_seq_one_letter_code
_entity_poly.pdbx_strand_id
1 'polypeptide(L)'
;MFWYFGYGSNMDLVSLRAKGVSPHRSVKARLTGWRLRFNVRHFFNHEGGVGNIEPTGDSHDHVLGVLHLCEDSELAPLDDTEAYGHGYDRILIRVETAEGEQTALTYVGMPSFIDERCLPTRRYINILLQGARRAELDADYIGGLQRHPLHQKRAVPPFAPPPGEFPVFDAKTLAAHPLYTALDGAVFDMSAAREQHEFLKGFFGGRDMTLFHLKRLDGSDGSETFDDVRLCRYTPTQRLYLDEYLHEYGVEYRYVGSYRYE
;
A
#
# COMPACT_ATOMS: atom_id res chain seq x y z
N MET A 1 7.08 -6.58 -22.22
CA MET A 1 7.16 -7.18 -20.87
C MET A 1 8.41 -6.69 -20.16
N PHE A 2 8.32 -6.52 -18.85
CA PHE A 2 9.45 -6.12 -18.00
C PHE A 2 9.53 -6.99 -16.74
N TRP A 3 10.72 -7.09 -16.16
CA TRP A 3 10.91 -7.70 -14.86
C TRP A 3 10.79 -6.66 -13.76
N TYR A 4 10.02 -6.98 -12.71
CA TYR A 4 9.81 -6.17 -11.51
C TYR A 4 10.27 -6.95 -10.27
N PHE A 5 11.13 -6.36 -9.45
CA PHE A 5 11.57 -6.94 -8.19
C PHE A 5 10.78 -6.36 -7.02
N GLY A 6 9.88 -7.17 -6.46
CA GLY A 6 9.12 -6.86 -5.25
C GLY A 6 9.82 -7.40 -4.01
N TYR A 7 10.17 -6.52 -3.09
CA TYR A 7 10.82 -6.85 -1.82
C TYR A 7 9.96 -6.51 -0.60
N GLY A 8 8.86 -5.77 -0.81
CA GLY A 8 7.89 -5.33 0.18
C GLY A 8 6.55 -6.08 0.06
N SER A 9 5.44 -5.37 0.24
CA SER A 9 4.09 -5.95 0.10
C SER A 9 3.84 -6.61 -1.25
N ASN A 10 4.54 -6.20 -2.29
CA ASN A 10 4.41 -6.75 -3.64
C ASN A 10 5.08 -8.12 -3.83
N MET A 11 5.73 -8.68 -2.81
CA MET A 11 6.06 -10.11 -2.80
C MET A 11 4.79 -10.97 -2.75
N ASP A 12 3.72 -10.46 -2.15
CA ASP A 12 2.44 -11.15 -2.08
C ASP A 12 1.57 -10.87 -3.31
N LEU A 13 1.19 -11.93 -4.03
CA LEU A 13 0.40 -11.82 -5.25
C LEU A 13 -1.01 -11.27 -5.02
N VAL A 14 -1.61 -11.46 -3.83
CA VAL A 14 -2.91 -10.86 -3.50
C VAL A 14 -2.76 -9.35 -3.43
N SER A 15 -1.74 -8.88 -2.70
CA SER A 15 -1.42 -7.45 -2.60
C SER A 15 -1.09 -6.84 -3.96
N LEU A 16 -0.33 -7.54 -4.80
CA LEU A 16 0.06 -7.07 -6.13
C LEU A 16 -1.14 -6.96 -7.08
N ARG A 17 -2.02 -7.98 -7.07
CA ARG A 17 -3.26 -7.98 -7.87
C ARG A 17 -4.25 -6.89 -7.45
N ALA A 18 -4.32 -6.59 -6.15
CA ALA A 18 -5.13 -5.48 -5.65
C ALA A 18 -4.68 -4.10 -6.18
N LYS A 19 -3.45 -4.04 -6.70
CA LYS A 19 -2.85 -2.88 -7.37
C LYS A 19 -3.02 -2.91 -8.90
N GLY A 20 -3.76 -3.88 -9.44
CA GLY A 20 -3.98 -4.02 -10.89
C GLY A 20 -2.83 -4.69 -11.64
N VAL A 21 -1.91 -5.38 -10.96
CA VAL A 21 -0.75 -6.05 -11.55
C VAL A 21 -0.89 -7.57 -11.40
N SER A 22 -0.85 -8.29 -12.50
CA SER A 22 -1.06 -9.75 -12.57
C SER A 22 0.08 -10.41 -13.35
N PRO A 23 1.22 -10.68 -12.71
CA PRO A 23 2.41 -11.16 -13.42
C PRO A 23 2.20 -12.54 -14.05
N HIS A 24 2.78 -12.75 -15.21
CA HIS A 24 2.78 -14.04 -15.91
C HIS A 24 3.60 -15.10 -15.18
N ARG A 25 4.66 -14.65 -14.52
CA ARG A 25 5.61 -15.50 -13.82
C ARG A 25 6.17 -14.79 -12.61
N SER A 26 6.41 -15.55 -11.55
CA SER A 26 7.04 -15.06 -10.32
C SER A 26 8.07 -16.07 -9.83
N VAL A 27 9.27 -15.61 -9.55
CA VAL A 27 10.37 -16.44 -9.04
C VAL A 27 11.06 -15.73 -7.89
N LYS A 28 11.61 -16.49 -6.95
CA LYS A 28 12.43 -15.90 -5.88
C LYS A 28 13.73 -15.32 -6.45
N ALA A 29 14.16 -14.20 -5.90
CA ALA A 29 15.36 -13.51 -6.32
C ALA A 29 16.10 -12.88 -5.13
N ARG A 30 17.40 -12.66 -5.33
CA ARG A 30 18.31 -12.06 -4.36
C ARG A 30 18.94 -10.80 -4.95
N LEU A 31 18.95 -9.73 -4.17
CA LEU A 31 19.64 -8.48 -4.48
C LEU A 31 20.81 -8.33 -3.51
N THR A 32 22.03 -8.62 -3.99
CA THR A 32 23.27 -8.57 -3.21
C THR A 32 23.80 -7.15 -3.10
N GLY A 33 24.40 -6.78 -1.95
CA GLY A 33 24.94 -5.44 -1.67
C GLY A 33 23.88 -4.41 -1.23
N TRP A 34 22.69 -4.87 -0.81
CA TRP A 34 21.58 -4.04 -0.37
C TRP A 34 20.98 -4.54 0.95
N ARG A 35 20.31 -3.66 1.67
CA ARG A 35 19.57 -4.00 2.89
C ARG A 35 18.13 -3.52 2.83
N LEU A 36 17.23 -4.28 3.44
CA LEU A 36 15.82 -3.93 3.64
C LEU A 36 15.70 -2.96 4.82
N ARG A 37 14.91 -1.91 4.63
CA ARG A 37 14.54 -0.92 5.64
C ARG A 37 13.02 -0.75 5.66
N PHE A 38 12.50 -0.15 6.73
CA PHE A 38 11.09 0.22 6.85
C PHE A 38 10.99 1.71 7.19
N ASN A 39 11.77 2.53 6.50
CA ASN A 39 11.96 3.95 6.76
C ASN A 39 11.26 4.88 5.76
N VAL A 40 10.46 4.37 4.84
CA VAL A 40 9.55 5.21 4.04
C VAL A 40 8.28 5.44 4.83
N ARG A 41 8.00 6.69 5.18
CA ARG A 41 6.78 7.06 5.91
C ARG A 41 5.56 6.87 5.02
N HIS A 42 4.58 6.10 5.50
CA HIS A 42 3.30 5.96 4.80
C HIS A 42 2.53 7.30 4.78
N PHE A 43 1.67 7.51 3.78
CA PHE A 43 0.81 8.70 3.70
C PHE A 43 -0.05 8.89 4.95
N PHE A 44 -0.59 7.82 5.50
CA PHE A 44 -1.38 7.80 6.74
C PHE A 44 -0.54 7.32 7.92
N ASN A 45 -0.55 8.09 8.99
CA ASN A 45 0.38 7.90 10.12
C ASN A 45 0.19 6.57 10.84
N HIS A 46 -1.05 6.06 10.93
CA HIS A 46 -1.33 4.77 11.59
C HIS A 46 -0.72 3.56 10.87
N GLU A 47 -0.35 3.71 9.60
CA GLU A 47 0.33 2.66 8.82
C GLU A 47 1.83 2.59 9.10
N GLY A 48 2.42 3.59 9.75
CA GLY A 48 3.83 3.61 10.12
C GLY A 48 4.78 3.69 8.94
N GLY A 49 5.84 2.89 8.98
CA GLY A 49 6.85 2.79 7.92
C GLY A 49 6.60 1.62 6.98
N VAL A 50 6.88 1.82 5.71
CA VAL A 50 6.81 0.79 4.67
C VAL A 50 8.20 0.49 4.08
N GLY A 51 8.29 -0.58 3.29
CA GLY A 51 9.55 -1.12 2.79
C GLY A 51 10.34 -0.14 1.93
N ASN A 52 11.64 -0.15 2.13
CA ASN A 52 12.66 0.50 1.32
C ASN A 52 13.85 -0.43 1.16
N ILE A 53 14.67 -0.21 0.16
CA ILE A 53 15.98 -0.85 0.03
C ILE A 53 17.05 0.21 -0.17
N GLU A 54 18.21 -0.02 0.45
CA GLU A 54 19.35 0.90 0.41
C GLU A 54 20.61 0.13 0.03
N PRO A 55 21.45 0.69 -0.88
CA PRO A 55 22.73 0.07 -1.20
C PRO A 55 23.68 0.18 0.00
N THR A 56 24.36 -0.92 0.32
CA THR A 56 25.37 -0.94 1.37
C THR A 56 26.79 -1.07 0.78
N GLY A 57 26.90 -1.62 -0.42
CA GLY A 57 28.16 -1.97 -1.04
C GLY A 57 28.87 -3.18 -0.40
N ASP A 58 28.30 -3.77 0.66
CA ASP A 58 28.78 -4.99 1.29
C ASP A 58 28.14 -6.22 0.63
N SER A 59 28.94 -7.10 0.05
CA SER A 59 28.46 -8.31 -0.60
C SER A 59 27.84 -9.34 0.36
N HIS A 60 27.99 -9.19 1.68
CA HIS A 60 27.32 -10.01 2.68
C HIS A 60 25.88 -9.55 2.91
N ASP A 61 25.58 -8.27 2.69
CA ASP A 61 24.23 -7.75 2.77
C ASP A 61 23.41 -8.17 1.54
N HIS A 62 22.17 -8.52 1.76
CA HIS A 62 21.25 -8.84 0.67
C HIS A 62 19.80 -8.67 1.05
N VAL A 63 18.97 -8.43 0.04
CA VAL A 63 17.53 -8.42 0.14
C VAL A 63 16.97 -9.60 -0.66
N LEU A 64 16.15 -10.42 -0.03
CA LEU A 64 15.38 -11.44 -0.72
C LEU A 64 14.02 -10.89 -1.10
N GLY A 65 13.53 -11.28 -2.26
CA GLY A 65 12.26 -10.84 -2.79
C GLY A 65 11.75 -11.74 -3.89
N VAL A 66 10.76 -11.25 -4.61
CA VAL A 66 10.13 -11.95 -5.73
C VAL A 66 10.31 -11.14 -7.01
N LEU A 67 10.82 -11.79 -8.04
CA LEU A 67 10.97 -11.23 -9.37
C LEU A 67 9.73 -11.62 -10.20
N HIS A 68 8.99 -10.62 -10.65
CA HIS A 68 7.74 -10.75 -11.38
C HIS A 68 7.93 -10.37 -12.85
N LEU A 69 7.47 -11.20 -13.79
CA LEU A 69 7.39 -10.85 -15.20
C LEU A 69 6.01 -10.24 -15.48
N CYS A 70 5.98 -8.95 -15.76
CA CYS A 70 4.78 -8.14 -15.93
C CYS A 70 4.62 -7.67 -17.38
N GLU A 71 3.37 -7.40 -17.81
CA GLU A 71 3.10 -6.73 -19.08
C GLU A 71 3.48 -5.24 -19.01
N ASP A 72 3.89 -4.66 -20.15
CA ASP A 72 4.23 -3.24 -20.22
C ASP A 72 3.05 -2.33 -19.84
N SER A 73 1.82 -2.78 -20.10
CA SER A 73 0.59 -2.08 -19.69
C SER A 73 0.38 -2.01 -18.18
N GLU A 74 1.04 -2.88 -17.40
CA GLU A 74 0.94 -2.91 -15.94
C GLU A 74 1.91 -1.94 -15.24
N LEU A 75 2.81 -1.30 -16.01
CA LEU A 75 3.78 -0.37 -15.44
C LEU A 75 3.09 0.88 -14.87
N ALA A 76 2.12 1.46 -15.58
CA ALA A 76 1.41 2.64 -15.11
C ALA A 76 0.57 2.36 -13.84
N PRO A 77 -0.25 1.31 -13.74
CA PRO A 77 -0.90 0.92 -12.48
C PRO A 77 0.08 0.69 -11.32
N LEU A 78 1.25 0.11 -11.61
CA LEU A 78 2.29 -0.11 -10.60
C LEU A 78 2.89 1.22 -10.12
N ASP A 79 3.25 2.12 -11.04
CA ASP A 79 3.74 3.47 -10.75
C ASP A 79 2.72 4.27 -9.90
N ASP A 80 1.44 4.21 -10.27
CA ASP A 80 0.37 4.89 -9.53
C ASP A 80 0.26 4.39 -8.08
N THR A 81 0.34 3.07 -7.87
CA THR A 81 0.20 2.51 -6.52
C THR A 81 1.46 2.62 -5.67
N GLU A 82 2.63 2.79 -6.28
CA GLU A 82 3.90 3.11 -5.61
C GLU A 82 4.12 4.63 -5.45
N ALA A 83 3.19 5.45 -5.93
CA ALA A 83 3.32 6.91 -5.94
C ALA A 83 4.65 7.38 -6.56
N TYR A 84 4.97 6.84 -7.74
CA TYR A 84 6.21 7.13 -8.46
C TYR A 84 6.41 8.65 -8.66
N GLY A 85 7.61 9.12 -8.38
CA GLY A 85 7.95 10.55 -8.42
C GLY A 85 7.51 11.35 -7.18
N HIS A 86 6.81 10.73 -6.23
CA HIS A 86 6.39 11.33 -4.97
C HIS A 86 6.89 10.52 -3.76
N GLY A 87 6.32 9.33 -3.52
CA GLY A 87 6.71 8.45 -2.42
C GLY A 87 7.94 7.62 -2.73
N TYR A 88 8.01 7.13 -3.96
CA TYR A 88 9.09 6.28 -4.45
C TYR A 88 9.64 6.78 -5.79
N ASP A 89 10.93 6.49 -6.02
CA ASP A 89 11.57 6.55 -7.33
C ASP A 89 11.75 5.14 -7.89
N ARG A 90 11.85 5.02 -9.20
CA ARG A 90 12.00 3.77 -9.92
C ARG A 90 13.40 3.64 -10.48
N ILE A 91 14.07 2.54 -10.13
CA ILE A 91 15.44 2.27 -10.56
C ILE A 91 15.57 0.90 -11.23
N LEU A 92 16.63 0.73 -12.00
CA LEU A 92 17.07 -0.56 -12.54
C LEU A 92 18.12 -1.17 -11.62
N ILE A 93 17.94 -2.46 -11.31
CA ILE A 93 18.85 -3.24 -10.50
C ILE A 93 19.16 -4.57 -11.19
N ARG A 94 20.19 -5.26 -10.72
CA ARG A 94 20.50 -6.66 -11.09
C ARG A 94 20.21 -7.57 -9.91
N VAL A 95 19.40 -8.59 -10.14
CA VAL A 95 19.05 -9.59 -9.14
C VAL A 95 19.46 -10.98 -9.60
N GLU A 96 19.81 -11.83 -8.65
CA GLU A 96 20.19 -13.21 -8.87
C GLU A 96 18.97 -14.12 -8.70
N THR A 97 18.78 -15.05 -9.62
CA THR A 97 17.76 -16.11 -9.58
C THR A 97 18.41 -17.47 -9.80
N ALA A 98 17.66 -18.55 -9.62
CA ALA A 98 18.14 -19.90 -9.94
C ALA A 98 18.49 -20.08 -11.44
N GLU A 99 17.98 -19.21 -12.31
CA GLU A 99 18.21 -19.25 -13.78
C GLU A 99 19.31 -18.28 -14.22
N GLY A 100 19.93 -17.56 -13.28
CA GLY A 100 20.99 -16.59 -13.54
C GLY A 100 20.57 -15.17 -13.15
N GLU A 101 21.40 -14.21 -13.55
CA GLU A 101 21.21 -12.79 -13.27
C GLU A 101 20.16 -12.19 -14.21
N GLN A 102 19.29 -11.32 -13.64
CA GLN A 102 18.27 -10.60 -14.39
C GLN A 102 18.31 -9.10 -14.06
N THR A 103 18.11 -8.25 -15.06
CA THR A 103 17.88 -6.82 -14.86
C THR A 103 16.38 -6.60 -14.60
N ALA A 104 16.07 -5.88 -13.53
CA ALA A 104 14.68 -5.63 -13.12
C ALA A 104 14.46 -4.19 -12.70
N LEU A 105 13.23 -3.72 -12.83
CA LEU A 105 12.74 -2.50 -12.18
C LEU A 105 12.49 -2.78 -10.70
N THR A 106 12.73 -1.79 -9.85
CA THR A 106 12.29 -1.78 -8.45
C THR A 106 12.07 -0.34 -8.00
N TYR A 107 11.44 -0.18 -6.82
CA TYR A 107 11.16 1.14 -6.25
C TYR A 107 12.01 1.36 -5.01
N VAL A 108 12.48 2.60 -4.84
CA VAL A 108 13.24 3.06 -3.67
C VAL A 108 12.60 4.32 -3.11
N GLY A 109 12.58 4.48 -1.79
CA GLY A 109 11.93 5.62 -1.15
C GLY A 109 12.55 6.97 -1.55
N MET A 110 11.70 7.94 -1.86
CA MET A 110 12.13 9.32 -2.12
C MET A 110 12.64 9.96 -0.83
N PRO A 111 13.71 10.79 -0.87
CA PRO A 111 14.29 11.42 0.32
C PRO A 111 13.30 12.20 1.19
N SER A 112 12.27 12.81 0.57
CA SER A 112 11.20 13.56 1.26
C SER A 112 10.30 12.67 2.13
N PHE A 113 10.27 11.36 1.89
CA PHE A 113 9.48 10.38 2.63
C PHE A 113 10.32 9.53 3.60
N ILE A 114 11.65 9.65 3.59
CA ILE A 114 12.51 8.89 4.50
C ILE A 114 12.42 9.46 5.92
N ASP A 115 12.09 8.61 6.88
CA ASP A 115 12.18 8.88 8.31
C ASP A 115 12.71 7.64 9.03
N GLU A 116 13.95 7.71 9.51
CA GLU A 116 14.66 6.60 10.19
C GLU A 116 13.98 6.13 11.48
N ARG A 117 13.02 6.88 12.00
CA ARG A 117 12.26 6.54 13.22
C ARG A 117 11.04 5.69 12.91
N CYS A 118 10.66 5.57 11.63
CA CYS A 118 9.52 4.76 11.23
C CYS A 118 9.75 3.28 11.51
N LEU A 119 8.69 2.61 11.92
CA LEU A 119 8.62 1.17 12.12
C LEU A 119 7.40 0.62 11.36
N PRO A 120 7.47 -0.60 10.82
CA PRO A 120 6.35 -1.21 10.11
C PRO A 120 5.24 -1.62 11.07
N THR A 121 4.00 -1.57 10.61
CA THR A 121 2.87 -2.15 11.35
C THR A 121 2.88 -3.68 11.29
N ARG A 122 2.17 -4.33 12.24
CA ARG A 122 1.96 -5.78 12.20
C ARG A 122 1.30 -6.21 10.89
N ARG A 123 0.29 -5.46 10.43
CA ARG A 123 -0.38 -5.70 9.15
C ARG A 123 0.63 -5.74 7.99
N TYR A 124 1.49 -4.74 7.89
CA TYR A 124 2.47 -4.66 6.81
C TYR A 124 3.45 -5.84 6.84
N ILE A 125 3.99 -6.16 8.02
CA ILE A 125 4.88 -7.34 8.18
C ILE A 125 4.15 -8.65 7.83
N ASN A 126 2.87 -8.80 8.19
CA ASN A 126 2.10 -10.00 7.85
C ASN A 126 1.99 -10.20 6.33
N ILE A 127 1.77 -9.12 5.56
CA ILE A 127 1.75 -9.18 4.08
C ILE A 127 3.12 -9.64 3.54
N LEU A 128 4.21 -9.07 4.05
CA LEU A 128 5.56 -9.49 3.65
C LEU A 128 5.80 -10.96 3.95
N LEU A 129 5.43 -11.42 5.15
CA LEU A 129 5.58 -12.82 5.57
C LEU A 129 4.76 -13.78 4.71
N GLN A 130 3.57 -13.39 4.28
CA GLN A 130 2.75 -14.19 3.36
C GLN A 130 3.43 -14.34 2.01
N GLY A 131 3.89 -13.23 1.42
CA GLY A 131 4.63 -13.24 0.15
C GLY A 131 5.93 -14.04 0.25
N ALA A 132 6.71 -13.81 1.30
CA ALA A 132 7.98 -14.52 1.53
C ALA A 132 7.80 -16.04 1.68
N ARG A 133 6.76 -16.48 2.41
CA ARG A 133 6.44 -17.91 2.58
C ARG A 133 5.95 -18.54 1.27
N ARG A 134 5.08 -17.86 0.51
CA ARG A 134 4.59 -18.36 -0.79
C ARG A 134 5.71 -18.48 -1.82
N ALA A 135 6.70 -17.58 -1.75
CA ALA A 135 7.89 -17.61 -2.60
C ALA A 135 8.98 -18.56 -2.09
N GLU A 136 8.76 -19.24 -0.96
CA GLU A 136 9.70 -20.14 -0.32
C GLU A 136 11.06 -19.47 -0.09
N LEU A 137 11.05 -18.23 0.43
CA LEU A 137 12.28 -17.54 0.81
C LEU A 137 12.93 -18.23 2.00
N ASP A 138 14.21 -17.93 2.23
CA ASP A 138 15.01 -18.49 3.30
C ASP A 138 14.36 -18.31 4.69
N ALA A 139 14.44 -19.37 5.51
CA ALA A 139 13.78 -19.40 6.82
C ALA A 139 14.36 -18.37 7.81
N ASP A 140 15.68 -18.12 7.74
CA ASP A 140 16.34 -17.13 8.61
C ASP A 140 15.93 -15.71 8.21
N TYR A 141 15.77 -15.45 6.91
CA TYR A 141 15.24 -14.18 6.39
C TYR A 141 13.79 -13.94 6.87
N ILE A 142 12.94 -14.95 6.73
CA ILE A 142 11.56 -14.92 7.25
C ILE A 142 11.56 -14.69 8.77
N GLY A 143 12.42 -15.39 9.50
CA GLY A 143 12.61 -15.20 10.94
C GLY A 143 13.06 -13.78 11.31
N GLY A 144 13.90 -13.16 10.50
CA GLY A 144 14.29 -11.75 10.63
C GLY A 144 13.10 -10.81 10.53
N LEU A 145 12.25 -10.98 9.50
CA LEU A 145 11.02 -10.19 9.34
C LEU A 145 10.06 -10.36 10.53
N GLN A 146 9.91 -11.59 11.06
CA GLN A 146 9.02 -11.85 12.20
C GLN A 146 9.46 -11.15 13.50
N ARG A 147 10.76 -11.01 13.71
CA ARG A 147 11.34 -10.39 14.91
C ARG A 147 11.52 -8.87 14.79
N HIS A 148 11.20 -8.29 13.62
CA HIS A 148 11.37 -6.86 13.42
C HIS A 148 10.55 -6.05 14.43
N PRO A 149 11.09 -4.98 15.04
CA PRO A 149 10.34 -4.05 15.87
C PRO A 149 9.14 -3.47 15.12
N LEU A 150 8.04 -3.24 15.82
CA LEU A 150 6.79 -2.80 15.23
C LEU A 150 6.38 -1.40 15.67
N HIS A 151 5.72 -0.71 14.76
CA HIS A 151 4.99 0.51 15.05
C HIS A 151 3.91 0.25 16.10
N GLN A 152 3.92 1.05 17.16
CA GLN A 152 2.93 0.98 18.23
C GLN A 152 1.70 1.77 17.81
N LYS A 153 0.64 1.08 17.43
CA LYS A 153 -0.64 1.72 17.12
C LYS A 153 -1.25 2.31 18.41
N ARG A 154 -1.78 3.51 18.30
CA ARG A 154 -2.59 4.13 19.36
C ARG A 154 -4.05 3.86 19.07
N ALA A 155 -4.84 3.59 20.11
CA ALA A 155 -6.29 3.57 19.97
C ALA A 155 -6.77 4.96 19.56
N VAL A 156 -7.59 5.01 18.52
CA VAL A 156 -8.19 6.25 18.01
C VAL A 156 -9.70 6.21 18.24
N PRO A 157 -10.35 7.37 18.50
CA PRO A 157 -11.80 7.41 18.58
C PRO A 157 -12.42 7.09 17.20
N PRO A 158 -13.56 6.42 17.16
CA PRO A 158 -14.31 6.25 15.93
C PRO A 158 -14.63 7.60 15.29
N PHE A 159 -14.56 7.66 13.97
CA PHE A 159 -14.99 8.84 13.23
C PHE A 159 -16.51 9.04 13.44
N ALA A 160 -16.91 10.28 13.70
CA ALA A 160 -18.29 10.69 13.72
C ALA A 160 -18.44 11.93 12.83
N PRO A 161 -19.40 11.93 11.89
CA PRO A 161 -19.69 13.12 11.10
C PRO A 161 -20.03 14.32 11.99
N PRO A 162 -19.60 15.54 11.65
CA PRO A 162 -19.98 16.73 12.38
C PRO A 162 -21.51 16.93 12.31
N PRO A 163 -22.13 17.60 13.31
CA PRO A 163 -23.55 17.90 13.26
C PRO A 163 -23.85 18.87 12.14
N GLY A 164 -24.99 18.69 11.47
CA GLY A 164 -25.47 19.54 10.36
C GLY A 164 -26.14 18.75 9.25
N GLU A 165 -26.66 19.47 8.28
CA GLU A 165 -27.19 18.91 7.04
C GLU A 165 -26.08 18.92 5.99
N PHE A 166 -25.85 17.78 5.38
CA PHE A 166 -24.81 17.59 4.37
C PHE A 166 -25.40 16.92 3.12
N PRO A 167 -24.84 17.21 1.93
CA PRO A 167 -25.26 16.57 0.70
C PRO A 167 -25.00 15.06 0.72
N VAL A 168 -25.79 14.33 -0.08
CA VAL A 168 -25.59 12.92 -0.36
C VAL A 168 -25.00 12.77 -1.75
N PHE A 169 -23.89 12.08 -1.85
CA PHE A 169 -23.20 11.78 -3.10
C PHE A 169 -23.48 10.33 -3.53
N ASP A 170 -23.49 10.11 -4.81
CA ASP A 170 -23.41 8.81 -5.47
C ASP A 170 -22.13 8.75 -6.32
N ALA A 171 -21.91 7.65 -7.04
CA ALA A 171 -20.70 7.49 -7.87
C ALA A 171 -20.58 8.59 -8.93
N LYS A 172 -21.68 9.01 -9.54
CA LYS A 172 -21.69 10.04 -10.60
C LYS A 172 -21.40 11.43 -10.05
N THR A 173 -22.03 11.79 -8.96
CA THR A 173 -21.87 13.10 -8.32
C THR A 173 -20.49 13.20 -7.64
N LEU A 174 -19.98 12.12 -7.05
CA LEU A 174 -18.63 12.09 -6.49
C LEU A 174 -17.58 12.28 -7.60
N ALA A 175 -17.70 11.56 -8.72
CA ALA A 175 -16.77 11.65 -9.86
C ALA A 175 -16.69 13.06 -10.47
N ALA A 176 -17.75 13.89 -10.32
CA ALA A 176 -17.75 15.29 -10.75
C ALA A 176 -16.93 16.21 -9.82
N HIS A 177 -16.44 15.71 -8.68
CA HIS A 177 -15.66 16.46 -7.70
C HIS A 177 -14.25 15.84 -7.55
N PRO A 178 -13.30 16.19 -8.41
CA PRO A 178 -11.97 15.54 -8.47
C PRO A 178 -11.10 15.73 -7.21
N LEU A 179 -11.50 16.61 -6.30
CA LEU A 179 -10.84 16.80 -5.00
C LEU A 179 -11.59 16.14 -3.84
N TYR A 180 -12.71 15.45 -4.10
CA TYR A 180 -13.45 14.73 -3.08
C TYR A 180 -13.16 13.24 -3.17
N THR A 181 -13.14 12.56 -2.03
CA THR A 181 -13.01 11.11 -1.95
C THR A 181 -14.02 10.56 -0.97
N ALA A 182 -14.47 9.33 -1.18
CA ALA A 182 -15.35 8.65 -0.22
C ALA A 182 -14.61 7.49 0.46
N LEU A 183 -15.01 7.23 1.71
CA LEU A 183 -14.60 6.06 2.48
C LEU A 183 -15.76 5.65 3.39
N ASP A 184 -16.21 4.42 3.23
CA ASP A 184 -17.22 3.76 4.09
C ASP A 184 -18.44 4.64 4.39
N GLY A 185 -19.01 5.24 3.34
CA GLY A 185 -20.19 6.08 3.43
C GLY A 185 -19.95 7.54 3.81
N ALA A 186 -18.72 7.95 4.10
CA ALA A 186 -18.36 9.35 4.36
C ALA A 186 -17.61 9.96 3.17
N VAL A 187 -17.89 11.25 2.86
CA VAL A 187 -17.23 12.00 1.77
C VAL A 187 -16.38 13.11 2.37
N PHE A 188 -15.15 13.22 1.87
CA PHE A 188 -14.14 14.15 2.36
C PHE A 188 -13.58 15.01 1.22
N ASP A 189 -13.35 16.28 1.51
CA ASP A 189 -12.68 17.25 0.64
C ASP A 189 -11.17 17.29 0.95
N MET A 190 -10.37 16.90 -0.02
CA MET A 190 -8.90 16.85 0.07
C MET A 190 -8.23 18.16 -0.35
N SER A 191 -8.99 19.22 -0.71
CA SER A 191 -8.41 20.46 -1.28
C SER A 191 -7.35 21.10 -0.37
N ALA A 192 -7.56 21.07 0.95
CA ALA A 192 -6.65 21.61 1.97
C ALA A 192 -5.72 20.56 2.60
N ALA A 193 -5.60 19.36 2.01
CA ALA A 193 -4.71 18.33 2.51
C ALA A 193 -3.24 18.80 2.51
N ARG A 194 -2.45 18.29 3.44
CA ARG A 194 -1.00 18.59 3.52
C ARG A 194 -0.27 18.20 2.25
N GLU A 195 0.89 18.81 2.01
CA GLU A 195 1.71 18.62 0.80
C GLU A 195 2.02 17.15 0.50
N GLN A 196 2.31 16.34 1.54
CA GLN A 196 2.57 14.91 1.38
C GLN A 196 1.38 14.14 0.78
N HIS A 197 0.16 14.67 0.89
CA HIS A 197 -1.07 14.08 0.31
C HIS A 197 -1.42 14.62 -1.08
N GLU A 198 -0.58 15.48 -1.68
CA GLU A 198 -0.86 16.06 -3.01
C GLU A 198 -1.07 14.98 -4.07
N PHE A 199 -0.22 13.94 -4.06
CA PHE A 199 -0.37 12.77 -4.93
C PHE A 199 -1.74 12.09 -4.75
N LEU A 200 -2.22 11.97 -3.50
CA LEU A 200 -3.48 11.29 -3.20
C LEU A 200 -4.70 12.02 -3.78
N LYS A 201 -4.63 13.34 -4.01
CA LYS A 201 -5.72 14.08 -4.66
C LYS A 201 -6.00 13.54 -6.06
N GLY A 202 -4.98 13.25 -6.86
CA GLY A 202 -5.14 12.63 -8.18
C GLY A 202 -5.55 11.16 -8.11
N PHE A 203 -5.01 10.43 -7.13
CA PHE A 203 -5.24 8.99 -7.02
C PHE A 203 -6.59 8.62 -6.38
N PHE A 204 -7.06 9.36 -5.36
CA PHE A 204 -8.31 9.13 -4.64
C PHE A 204 -9.47 9.98 -5.16
N GLY A 205 -9.18 11.09 -5.82
CA GLY A 205 -10.17 12.09 -6.19
C GLY A 205 -11.27 11.54 -7.09
N GLY A 206 -12.51 11.89 -6.77
CA GLY A 206 -13.71 11.43 -7.46
C GLY A 206 -14.08 9.96 -7.20
N ARG A 207 -13.47 9.29 -6.23
CA ARG A 207 -13.59 7.83 -6.03
C ARG A 207 -13.95 7.46 -4.60
N ASP A 208 -14.70 6.36 -4.45
CA ASP A 208 -14.84 5.64 -3.19
C ASP A 208 -13.65 4.69 -3.02
N MET A 209 -12.94 4.82 -1.90
CA MET A 209 -11.71 4.08 -1.61
C MET A 209 -11.93 2.89 -0.65
N THR A 210 -13.17 2.60 -0.28
CA THR A 210 -13.48 1.55 0.71
C THR A 210 -12.98 0.19 0.27
N LEU A 211 -13.35 -0.25 -0.94
CA LEU A 211 -12.92 -1.55 -1.46
C LEU A 211 -11.40 -1.61 -1.67
N PHE A 212 -10.78 -0.51 -2.09
CA PHE A 212 -9.33 -0.40 -2.24
C PHE A 212 -8.62 -0.66 -0.90
N HIS A 213 -9.07 -0.05 0.19
CA HIS A 213 -8.50 -0.28 1.52
C HIS A 213 -8.72 -1.71 1.99
N LEU A 214 -9.94 -2.26 1.85
CA LEU A 214 -10.25 -3.63 2.26
C LEU A 214 -9.34 -4.67 1.59
N LYS A 215 -9.12 -4.56 0.29
CA LYS A 215 -8.24 -5.46 -0.46
C LYS A 215 -6.75 -5.36 -0.08
N ARG A 216 -6.37 -4.35 0.68
CA ARG A 216 -5.00 -4.15 1.18
C ARG A 216 -4.81 -4.61 2.62
N LEU A 217 -5.85 -5.11 3.28
CA LEU A 217 -5.74 -5.73 4.60
C LEU A 217 -4.93 -7.03 4.50
N ASP A 218 -4.13 -7.34 5.50
CA ASP A 218 -3.30 -8.56 5.55
C ASP A 218 -4.13 -9.85 5.64
N GLY A 219 -5.40 -9.77 6.03
CA GLY A 219 -6.36 -10.87 5.99
C GLY A 219 -7.15 -10.99 4.69
N SER A 220 -6.93 -10.10 3.71
CA SER A 220 -7.61 -10.16 2.41
C SER A 220 -7.06 -11.31 1.55
N ASP A 221 -7.96 -12.02 0.89
CA ASP A 221 -7.65 -12.96 -0.19
C ASP A 221 -7.96 -12.38 -1.59
N GLY A 222 -8.41 -11.12 -1.63
CA GLY A 222 -8.78 -10.40 -2.85
C GLY A 222 -10.22 -10.64 -3.29
N SER A 223 -11.01 -11.44 -2.55
CA SER A 223 -12.39 -11.79 -2.92
C SER A 223 -13.42 -10.72 -2.57
N GLU A 224 -13.04 -9.70 -1.78
CA GLU A 224 -13.94 -8.61 -1.42
C GLU A 224 -14.55 -7.94 -2.64
N THR A 225 -15.84 -7.68 -2.57
CA THR A 225 -16.65 -7.13 -3.67
C THR A 225 -17.27 -5.78 -3.30
N PHE A 226 -17.74 -5.06 -4.31
CA PHE A 226 -18.53 -3.85 -4.09
C PHE A 226 -19.82 -4.15 -3.30
N ASP A 227 -20.46 -5.30 -3.51
CA ASP A 227 -21.63 -5.73 -2.75
C ASP A 227 -21.34 -5.94 -1.26
N ASP A 228 -20.13 -6.36 -0.89
CA ASP A 228 -19.73 -6.45 0.52
C ASP A 228 -19.67 -5.08 1.17
N VAL A 229 -19.15 -4.09 0.44
CA VAL A 229 -19.15 -2.68 0.87
C VAL A 229 -20.57 -2.15 0.99
N ARG A 230 -21.37 -2.28 -0.07
CA ARG A 230 -22.77 -1.78 -0.14
C ARG A 230 -23.66 -2.36 0.97
N LEU A 231 -23.45 -3.61 1.33
CA LEU A 231 -24.21 -4.34 2.35
C LEU A 231 -23.53 -4.34 3.72
N CYS A 232 -22.45 -3.59 3.89
CA CYS A 232 -21.64 -3.52 5.13
C CYS A 232 -21.27 -4.92 5.68
N ARG A 233 -20.94 -5.88 4.80
CA ARG A 233 -20.56 -7.24 5.17
C ARG A 233 -19.09 -7.31 5.54
N TYR A 234 -18.73 -6.69 6.64
CA TYR A 234 -17.36 -6.63 7.14
C TYR A 234 -17.13 -7.60 8.29
N THR A 235 -15.97 -8.24 8.28
CA THR A 235 -15.47 -8.91 9.49
C THR A 235 -15.10 -7.86 10.55
N PRO A 236 -15.03 -8.23 11.83
CA PRO A 236 -14.57 -7.31 12.88
C PRO A 236 -13.21 -6.67 12.58
N THR A 237 -12.29 -7.41 11.98
CA THR A 237 -10.97 -6.91 11.60
C THR A 237 -11.03 -5.88 10.47
N GLN A 238 -11.86 -6.14 9.45
CA GLN A 238 -12.10 -5.19 8.35
C GLN A 238 -12.76 -3.91 8.87
N ARG A 239 -13.74 -4.03 9.78
CA ARG A 239 -14.39 -2.87 10.40
C ARG A 239 -13.38 -2.01 11.15
N LEU A 240 -12.57 -2.63 12.03
CA LEU A 240 -11.53 -1.91 12.77
C LEU A 240 -10.55 -1.18 11.83
N TYR A 241 -10.15 -1.85 10.75
CA TYR A 241 -9.23 -1.28 9.76
C TYR A 241 -9.84 -0.07 9.03
N LEU A 242 -11.12 -0.13 8.64
CA LEU A 242 -11.81 1.01 8.05
C LEU A 242 -11.99 2.14 9.06
N ASP A 243 -12.25 1.84 10.34
CA ASP A 243 -12.38 2.86 11.40
C ASP A 243 -11.06 3.63 11.62
N GLU A 244 -9.91 2.94 11.56
CA GLU A 244 -8.59 3.58 11.62
C GLU A 244 -8.39 4.56 10.44
N TYR A 245 -8.75 4.16 9.22
CA TYR A 245 -8.69 5.04 8.05
C TYR A 245 -9.70 6.18 8.09
N LEU A 246 -10.93 5.92 8.51
CA LEU A 246 -11.94 6.97 8.68
C LEU A 246 -11.49 8.04 9.66
N HIS A 247 -10.85 7.62 10.78
CA HIS A 247 -10.26 8.56 11.73
C HIS A 247 -9.19 9.44 11.05
N GLU A 248 -8.23 8.84 10.35
CA GLU A 248 -7.16 9.57 9.65
C GLU A 248 -7.72 10.51 8.56
N TYR A 249 -8.74 10.04 7.81
CA TYR A 249 -9.41 10.90 6.82
C TYR A 249 -10.09 12.10 7.50
N GLY A 250 -10.77 11.88 8.63
CA GLY A 250 -11.42 12.95 9.39
C GLY A 250 -10.45 13.95 10.03
N VAL A 251 -9.22 13.53 10.34
CA VAL A 251 -8.15 14.41 10.81
C VAL A 251 -7.50 15.19 9.66
N GLU A 252 -7.32 14.54 8.51
CA GLU A 252 -6.54 15.09 7.40
C GLU A 252 -7.40 15.91 6.42
N TYR A 253 -8.67 15.53 6.26
CA TYR A 253 -9.58 16.09 5.25
C TYR A 253 -10.85 16.63 5.90
N ARG A 254 -11.51 17.54 5.22
CA ARG A 254 -12.78 18.11 5.67
C ARG A 254 -13.93 17.21 5.27
N TYR A 255 -14.77 16.76 6.21
CA TYR A 255 -16.03 16.08 5.90
C TYR A 255 -16.98 17.03 5.14
N VAL A 256 -17.60 16.54 4.05
CA VAL A 256 -18.48 17.33 3.18
C VAL A 256 -19.78 16.64 2.84
N GLY A 257 -20.00 15.41 3.25
CA GLY A 257 -21.25 14.71 2.98
C GLY A 257 -21.21 13.21 3.19
N SER A 258 -22.32 12.55 2.90
CA SER A 258 -22.41 11.09 2.92
C SER A 258 -22.36 10.51 1.51
N TYR A 259 -21.89 9.26 1.38
CA TYR A 259 -21.88 8.51 0.14
C TYR A 259 -22.91 7.39 0.18
N ARG A 260 -23.76 7.34 -0.86
CA ARG A 260 -24.77 6.30 -1.02
C ARG A 260 -24.30 5.27 -2.04
N TYR A 261 -24.21 4.03 -1.60
CA TYR A 261 -23.96 2.88 -2.46
C TYR A 261 -25.26 2.47 -3.19
N GLU A 262 -25.25 2.43 -4.51
CA GLU A 262 -26.39 2.04 -5.36
C GLU A 262 -26.30 0.56 -5.81
#